data_352e24ab3d24f713b26f76372d024367
#
_entry.id   352e24ab3d24f713b26f76372d024367
#
_cell.length_a   1.000
_cell.length_b   1.000
_cell.length_c   1.000
_cell.angle_alpha   90.00
_cell.angle_beta   90.00
_cell.angle_gamma   90.00
#
_symmetry.space_group_name_H-M   'P 1'
#
loop_
_entity.id
_entity.type
_entity.pdbx_description
1 polymer ?
#
loop_
_entity_poly.entity_id
_entity_poly.type
_entity_poly.pdbx_seq_one_letter_code
_entity_poly.pdbx_strand_id
1 'polypeptide(L)'
;MPSSIPRSAGRTVARSAAVSAVVASALAAGLLGGSSSAAAEDAAGVRIHDIQGTTRVSPLVGKQVTGVTGIVTGVRTYGSRGFWIQDPQADADPATSEGLFVFTSSVPTVAVGDAVSLNATVTEYVPGGLNSGNQSLTQLSKPVVTVLSQGNAVPAPVTISAWSVPDAYAPEGDPAAGGSVNGLPLDPEAYALDYYESLEGTNVRIGSSRVVGATDPYAELWVTVKPWENRTMRGGTVYGSYESQNTGRLQIQSLTPLAQQPFPEANVGDRLTGTTEGPLDFNQFGGYTLTARTLGTVVDRGLERETTDRQHKNELAVATYNVENLDPSDPQEKFDALAKAVVDNLASPDILALEEIQDNTGAKNDGTVAADLTVKKFTDAIVAAGGPAYEWRSVDPENNKDGGEPGGNIRQVFLFNPERVSFTDRASGDATTATAVTGHKGHAALTVSPGRIDPANTAWESSRKPLAGEFVFRGRTVFVIANHFGSKGGDEGLTSHHQPPNRSSEAKRLLQAQAVNAFVKDVVALEKQADVLVVGDINDFEFSETTRALTDGGVLYPAVKSLPRGERYSYVYQGNSQVLDQILTSPGVRHFTYDSVHINAEFADQDSDHDPQVLRFRP
;
A
#
# COMPACT_ATOMS: atom_id res chain seq x y z
N MET A 1 -30.54 -7.00 29.99
CA MET A 1 -29.29 -6.50 30.58
C MET A 1 -28.18 -7.01 29.68
N PRO A 2 -27.52 -6.17 28.90
CA PRO A 2 -26.37 -6.61 28.08
C PRO A 2 -25.12 -6.49 28.93
N SER A 3 -24.36 -7.60 28.99
CA SER A 3 -23.05 -7.70 29.63
C SER A 3 -22.01 -7.02 28.74
N SER A 4 -21.36 -6.02 29.28
CA SER A 4 -20.21 -5.34 28.69
C SER A 4 -18.99 -6.27 28.71
N ILE A 5 -18.49 -6.63 27.52
CA ILE A 5 -17.18 -7.25 27.33
C ILE A 5 -16.14 -6.12 27.33
N PRO A 6 -15.04 -6.21 28.10
CA PRO A 6 -13.97 -5.21 28.04
C PRO A 6 -13.17 -5.37 26.73
N ARG A 7 -13.09 -4.32 25.93
CA ARG A 7 -12.20 -4.22 24.76
C ARG A 7 -10.75 -4.34 25.22
N SER A 8 -10.02 -5.32 24.68
CA SER A 8 -8.58 -5.43 24.85
C SER A 8 -7.89 -4.25 24.17
N ALA A 9 -6.90 -3.69 24.86
CA ALA A 9 -6.06 -2.61 24.35
C ALA A 9 -5.32 -3.11 23.10
N GLY A 10 -5.55 -2.46 21.97
CA GLY A 10 -4.83 -2.72 20.73
C GLY A 10 -3.32 -2.59 20.94
N ARG A 11 -2.59 -3.62 20.58
CA ARG A 11 -1.14 -3.58 20.44
C ARG A 11 -0.83 -2.64 19.28
N THR A 12 -0.09 -1.58 19.58
CA THR A 12 0.58 -0.76 18.59
C THR A 12 1.59 -1.67 17.86
N VAL A 13 1.27 -2.10 16.67
CA VAL A 13 2.26 -2.67 15.76
C VAL A 13 3.18 -1.51 15.42
N ALA A 14 4.34 -1.47 16.07
CA ALA A 14 5.39 -0.55 15.71
C ALA A 14 5.90 -1.01 14.33
N ARG A 15 5.39 -0.41 13.27
CA ARG A 15 6.21 -0.31 12.06
C ARG A 15 7.47 0.39 12.53
N SER A 16 8.59 -0.33 12.52
CA SER A 16 9.90 0.23 12.78
C SER A 16 10.18 1.25 11.68
N ALA A 17 9.62 2.45 11.85
CA ALA A 17 10.14 3.61 11.19
C ALA A 17 11.54 3.77 11.82
N ALA A 18 12.54 3.22 11.14
CA ALA A 18 13.92 3.53 11.43
C ALA A 18 14.06 5.03 11.23
N VAL A 19 13.87 5.79 12.30
CA VAL A 19 14.26 7.18 12.36
C VAL A 19 15.78 7.13 12.40
N SER A 20 16.39 7.10 11.20
CA SER A 20 17.80 7.36 11.04
C SER A 20 17.98 8.84 11.39
N ALA A 21 18.37 9.09 12.63
CA ALA A 21 18.92 10.36 13.02
C ALA A 21 20.25 10.52 12.27
N VAL A 22 20.20 11.17 11.12
CA VAL A 22 21.40 11.61 10.41
C VAL A 22 21.96 12.77 11.19
N VAL A 23 22.98 12.48 12.01
CA VAL A 23 23.88 13.47 12.54
C VAL A 23 24.66 14.03 11.37
N ALA A 24 24.36 15.25 10.95
CA ALA A 24 25.12 15.99 9.97
C ALA A 24 26.48 16.34 10.56
N SER A 25 27.52 15.57 10.23
CA SER A 25 28.92 15.94 10.47
C SER A 25 29.32 16.91 9.37
N ALA A 26 29.39 18.20 9.70
CA ALA A 26 29.95 19.21 8.84
C ALA A 26 31.46 19.01 8.72
N LEU A 27 31.94 18.59 7.54
CA LEU A 27 33.36 18.76 7.19
C LEU A 27 33.59 20.19 6.75
N ALA A 28 34.31 20.94 7.58
CA ALA A 28 34.83 22.24 7.23
C ALA A 28 36.06 22.07 6.31
N ALA A 29 35.89 22.33 5.01
CA ALA A 29 37.01 22.60 4.12
C ALA A 29 37.13 24.13 3.95
N GLY A 30 38.16 24.70 4.55
CA GLY A 30 38.44 26.11 4.41
C GLY A 30 38.97 26.44 3.01
N LEU A 31 38.33 27.40 2.36
CA LEU A 31 38.88 28.17 1.26
C LEU A 31 38.64 29.65 1.59
N LEU A 32 39.74 30.35 1.88
CA LEU A 32 39.79 31.80 2.00
C LEU A 32 39.52 32.41 0.60
N GLY A 33 38.35 32.94 0.40
CA GLY A 33 38.01 33.75 -0.75
C GLY A 33 37.04 34.83 -0.31
N GLY A 34 37.35 36.08 -0.59
CA GLY A 34 36.72 37.28 -0.07
C GLY A 34 35.21 37.28 -0.03
N SER A 35 34.67 37.50 1.13
CA SER A 35 33.24 37.69 1.40
C SER A 35 32.80 39.07 0.92
N SER A 36 32.20 39.12 -0.28
CA SER A 36 31.13 40.08 -0.49
C SER A 36 29.90 39.50 0.21
N SER A 37 29.54 39.99 1.37
CA SER A 37 28.25 39.76 1.98
C SER A 37 27.21 40.43 1.07
N ALA A 38 26.64 39.68 0.12
CA ALA A 38 25.35 40.04 -0.40
C ALA A 38 24.39 39.92 0.79
N ALA A 39 23.99 41.02 1.35
CA ALA A 39 22.87 41.10 2.26
C ALA A 39 21.67 40.47 1.50
N ALA A 40 21.09 39.41 2.09
CA ALA A 40 19.83 38.91 1.59
C ALA A 40 18.85 40.09 1.68
N GLU A 41 18.40 40.59 0.55
CA GLU A 41 17.32 41.59 0.53
C GLU A 41 16.09 40.92 1.15
N ASP A 42 15.68 41.48 2.32
CA ASP A 42 14.43 41.11 2.96
C ASP A 42 13.28 41.49 2.01
N ALA A 43 12.55 40.53 1.50
CA ALA A 43 11.35 40.78 0.70
C ALA A 43 10.26 41.30 1.66
N ALA A 44 10.05 42.60 1.71
CA ALA A 44 9.03 43.24 2.53
C ALA A 44 7.72 43.36 1.74
N GLY A 45 6.59 43.00 2.37
CA GLY A 45 5.27 43.10 1.75
C GLY A 45 4.91 41.94 0.82
N VAL A 46 5.60 40.79 0.93
CA VAL A 46 5.33 39.57 0.17
C VAL A 46 4.04 38.93 0.66
N ARG A 47 3.17 38.53 -0.25
CA ARG A 47 1.94 37.80 0.05
C ARG A 47 2.17 36.28 -0.02
N ILE A 48 1.18 35.50 0.42
CA ILE A 48 1.29 34.05 0.44
C ILE A 48 1.45 33.47 -0.97
N HIS A 49 0.67 33.94 -1.95
CA HIS A 49 0.79 33.51 -3.35
C HIS A 49 2.14 33.84 -3.99
N ASP A 50 2.83 34.92 -3.58
CA ASP A 50 4.20 35.21 -4.03
C ASP A 50 5.21 34.19 -3.45
N ILE A 51 4.96 33.69 -2.24
CA ILE A 51 5.77 32.64 -1.60
C ILE A 51 5.53 31.31 -2.27
N GLN A 52 4.29 30.93 -2.51
CA GLN A 52 3.93 29.69 -3.18
C GLN A 52 4.41 29.64 -4.64
N GLY A 53 4.16 30.71 -5.39
CA GLY A 53 4.53 30.79 -6.80
C GLY A 53 3.64 29.92 -7.68
N THR A 54 4.07 29.72 -8.93
CA THR A 54 3.32 28.97 -9.97
C THR A 54 3.99 27.64 -10.35
N THR A 55 4.87 27.14 -9.48
CA THR A 55 5.54 25.84 -9.61
C THR A 55 5.51 25.15 -8.24
N ARG A 56 5.82 23.86 -8.20
CA ARG A 56 5.83 23.08 -6.94
C ARG A 56 6.93 23.47 -5.95
N VAL A 57 7.83 24.33 -6.35
CA VAL A 57 8.92 24.82 -5.49
C VAL A 57 8.82 26.33 -5.41
N SER A 58 8.79 26.84 -4.22
CA SER A 58 8.72 28.29 -3.98
C SER A 58 9.84 29.06 -4.69
N PRO A 59 9.54 30.16 -5.39
CA PRO A 59 10.56 31.04 -5.94
C PRO A 59 11.38 31.75 -4.85
N LEU A 60 10.89 31.75 -3.61
CA LEU A 60 11.52 32.40 -2.46
C LEU A 60 12.22 31.42 -1.49
N VAL A 61 12.44 30.16 -1.89
CA VAL A 61 13.10 29.18 -1.04
C VAL A 61 14.45 29.70 -0.53
N GLY A 62 14.70 29.56 0.79
CA GLY A 62 15.90 30.05 1.47
C GLY A 62 15.90 31.55 1.81
N LYS A 63 14.89 32.30 1.37
CA LYS A 63 14.78 33.74 1.66
C LYS A 63 14.12 33.99 3.01
N GLN A 64 14.53 35.07 3.66
CA GLN A 64 13.80 35.66 4.77
C GLN A 64 12.65 36.50 4.22
N VAL A 65 11.46 36.31 4.77
CA VAL A 65 10.28 37.14 4.48
C VAL A 65 9.84 37.84 5.75
N THR A 66 9.32 39.05 5.61
CA THR A 66 8.88 39.89 6.74
C THR A 66 7.48 40.43 6.50
N GLY A 67 6.69 40.47 7.56
CA GLY A 67 5.35 41.04 7.52
C GLY A 67 4.33 40.20 6.69
N VAL A 68 4.59 38.90 6.50
CA VAL A 68 3.61 37.99 5.82
C VAL A 68 2.37 37.90 6.71
N THR A 69 1.21 38.24 6.14
CA THR A 69 -0.05 38.26 6.87
C THR A 69 -0.99 37.13 6.41
N GLY A 70 -1.83 36.64 7.33
CA GLY A 70 -2.86 35.66 7.01
C GLY A 70 -3.78 35.39 8.20
N ILE A 71 -4.87 34.69 7.95
CA ILE A 71 -5.80 34.18 8.99
C ILE A 71 -5.45 32.73 9.25
N VAL A 72 -5.32 32.35 10.54
CA VAL A 72 -5.07 30.97 10.95
C VAL A 72 -6.30 30.11 10.62
N THR A 73 -6.10 29.07 9.78
CA THR A 73 -7.14 28.16 9.29
C THR A 73 -7.14 26.80 9.99
N GLY A 74 -6.00 26.37 10.52
CA GLY A 74 -5.83 25.12 11.25
C GLY A 74 -4.64 25.16 12.19
N VAL A 75 -4.68 24.38 13.27
CA VAL A 75 -3.59 24.28 14.25
C VAL A 75 -3.30 22.80 14.50
N ARG A 76 -2.03 22.40 14.31
CA ARG A 76 -1.55 21.03 14.58
C ARG A 76 -0.69 21.04 15.83
N THR A 77 -1.15 20.33 16.88
CA THR A 77 -0.49 20.29 18.19
C THR A 77 0.37 19.05 18.42
N TYR A 78 0.36 18.09 17.48
CA TYR A 78 1.09 16.82 17.53
C TYR A 78 1.87 16.58 16.22
N GLY A 79 2.78 15.63 16.21
CA GLY A 79 3.61 15.34 15.04
C GLY A 79 4.44 16.54 14.59
N SER A 80 4.35 16.91 13.35
CA SER A 80 4.94 18.13 12.77
C SER A 80 4.13 19.36 13.21
N ARG A 81 4.44 19.86 14.40
CA ARG A 81 3.71 20.95 15.06
C ARG A 81 3.81 22.25 14.28
N GLY A 82 2.68 22.90 14.10
CA GLY A 82 2.57 24.14 13.34
C GLY A 82 1.13 24.56 13.16
N PHE A 83 0.91 25.49 12.28
CA PHE A 83 -0.42 25.98 11.94
C PHE A 83 -0.44 26.43 10.47
N TRP A 84 -1.62 26.45 9.89
CA TRP A 84 -1.82 26.99 8.55
C TRP A 84 -2.39 28.38 8.61
N ILE A 85 -1.93 29.23 7.71
CA ILE A 85 -2.48 30.56 7.47
C ILE A 85 -2.98 30.64 6.03
N GLN A 86 -3.98 31.47 5.81
CA GLN A 86 -4.48 31.76 4.48
C GLN A 86 -4.70 33.26 4.30
N ASP A 87 -4.34 33.75 3.13
CA ASP A 87 -4.64 35.13 2.74
C ASP A 87 -6.16 35.26 2.50
N PRO A 88 -6.85 36.22 3.16
CA PRO A 88 -8.27 36.43 2.96
C PRO A 88 -8.62 37.05 1.61
N GLN A 89 -7.64 37.51 0.85
CA GLN A 89 -7.80 38.16 -0.45
C GLN A 89 -7.00 37.37 -1.50
N ALA A 90 -7.64 36.39 -2.12
CA ALA A 90 -7.04 35.63 -3.20
C ALA A 90 -6.63 36.53 -4.37
N ASP A 91 -5.58 36.15 -5.08
CA ASP A 91 -5.28 36.72 -6.39
C ASP A 91 -6.19 36.11 -7.48
N ALA A 92 -5.91 36.39 -8.73
CA ALA A 92 -6.69 35.87 -9.86
C ALA A 92 -6.01 34.70 -10.57
N ASP A 93 -4.81 34.30 -10.12
CA ASP A 93 -4.06 33.19 -10.74
C ASP A 93 -4.44 31.85 -10.11
N PRO A 94 -5.08 30.94 -10.85
CA PRO A 94 -5.45 29.63 -10.30
C PRO A 94 -4.25 28.71 -10.03
N ALA A 95 -3.05 29.06 -10.50
CA ALA A 95 -1.84 28.27 -10.31
C ALA A 95 -1.11 28.58 -8.99
N THR A 96 -1.53 29.64 -8.27
CA THR A 96 -0.95 30.00 -6.97
C THR A 96 -1.82 29.54 -5.82
N SER A 97 -1.20 29.17 -4.67
CA SER A 97 -1.96 28.90 -3.45
C SER A 97 -2.03 30.13 -2.55
N GLU A 98 -3.18 30.30 -1.89
CA GLU A 98 -3.39 31.31 -0.84
C GLU A 98 -3.13 30.77 0.57
N GLY A 99 -2.78 29.50 0.69
CA GLY A 99 -2.50 28.82 1.95
C GLY A 99 -1.01 28.59 2.16
N LEU A 100 -0.59 28.50 3.44
CA LEU A 100 0.81 28.25 3.77
C LEU A 100 0.94 27.61 5.16
N PHE A 101 1.76 26.56 5.26
CA PHE A 101 2.09 25.95 6.56
C PHE A 101 3.20 26.72 7.27
N VAL A 102 3.04 26.91 8.58
CA VAL A 102 4.01 27.56 9.46
C VAL A 102 4.51 26.54 10.48
N PHE A 103 5.74 26.08 10.29
CA PHE A 103 6.37 25.09 11.17
C PHE A 103 6.96 25.76 12.42
N THR A 104 6.46 25.36 13.61
CA THR A 104 6.86 25.97 14.88
C THR A 104 7.77 25.10 15.74
N SER A 105 7.91 23.80 15.42
CA SER A 105 8.63 22.79 16.23
C SER A 105 8.07 22.59 17.66
N SER A 106 7.35 23.55 18.20
CA SER A 106 6.65 23.50 19.49
C SER A 106 5.15 23.67 19.29
N VAL A 107 4.37 23.42 20.34
CA VAL A 107 2.91 23.64 20.27
C VAL A 107 2.63 25.11 19.95
N PRO A 108 1.87 25.40 18.88
CA PRO A 108 1.51 26.77 18.52
C PRO A 108 0.73 27.48 19.62
N THR A 109 0.93 28.80 19.74
CA THR A 109 0.20 29.65 20.70
C THR A 109 -0.95 30.42 20.05
N VAL A 110 -1.18 30.23 18.76
CA VAL A 110 -2.26 30.85 18.00
C VAL A 110 -3.49 29.96 17.98
N ALA A 111 -4.63 30.55 17.69
CA ALA A 111 -5.90 29.86 17.52
C ALA A 111 -6.48 30.10 16.11
N VAL A 112 -7.36 29.19 15.66
CA VAL A 112 -8.11 29.38 14.41
C VAL A 112 -8.91 30.68 14.48
N GLY A 113 -8.81 31.50 13.43
CA GLY A 113 -9.38 32.84 13.36
C GLY A 113 -8.49 33.95 13.89
N ASP A 114 -7.27 33.65 14.35
CA ASP A 114 -6.30 34.71 14.62
C ASP A 114 -5.76 35.30 13.30
N ALA A 115 -5.75 36.61 13.17
CA ALA A 115 -4.99 37.29 12.14
C ALA A 115 -3.56 37.47 12.64
N VAL A 116 -2.60 37.02 11.85
CA VAL A 116 -1.17 37.05 12.24
C VAL A 116 -0.32 37.79 11.22
N SER A 117 0.82 38.29 11.68
CA SER A 117 1.92 38.77 10.85
C SER A 117 3.18 38.00 11.23
N LEU A 118 3.93 37.53 10.23
CA LEU A 118 5.05 36.62 10.38
C LEU A 118 6.32 37.15 9.77
N ASN A 119 7.43 36.97 10.49
CA ASN A 119 8.78 37.05 9.93
C ASN A 119 9.38 35.65 10.01
N ALA A 120 9.83 35.08 8.89
CA ALA A 120 10.25 33.67 8.83
C ALA A 120 11.18 33.39 7.64
N THR A 121 11.73 32.19 7.59
CA THR A 121 12.45 31.68 6.40
C THR A 121 11.53 30.77 5.58
N VAL A 122 11.46 31.01 4.27
CA VAL A 122 10.78 30.10 3.34
C VAL A 122 11.64 28.85 3.15
N THR A 123 11.05 27.69 3.32
CA THR A 123 11.74 26.40 3.17
C THR A 123 10.85 25.39 2.45
N GLU A 124 11.48 24.51 1.68
CA GLU A 124 10.83 23.32 1.13
C GLU A 124 11.08 22.13 2.05
N TYR A 125 10.03 21.49 2.49
CA TYR A 125 10.12 20.28 3.28
C TYR A 125 9.66 19.09 2.44
N VAL A 126 10.53 18.09 2.24
CA VAL A 126 10.19 16.86 1.53
C VAL A 126 9.80 15.78 2.55
N PRO A 127 8.52 15.44 2.72
CA PRO A 127 8.09 14.36 3.59
C PRO A 127 8.74 13.03 3.19
N GLY A 128 9.31 12.30 4.17
CA GLY A 128 10.08 11.09 3.88
C GLY A 128 11.54 11.33 3.49
N GLY A 129 11.95 12.58 3.30
CA GLY A 129 13.31 12.99 2.94
C GLY A 129 13.55 13.08 1.44
N LEU A 130 14.68 13.66 1.05
CA LEU A 130 15.01 14.00 -0.35
C LEU A 130 15.03 12.79 -1.31
N ASN A 131 15.25 11.58 -0.79
CA ASN A 131 15.33 10.37 -1.61
C ASN A 131 13.99 9.60 -1.67
N SER A 132 12.91 10.16 -1.11
CA SER A 132 11.60 9.50 -1.10
C SER A 132 10.86 9.55 -2.43
N GLY A 133 11.26 10.47 -3.33
CA GLY A 133 10.51 10.80 -4.53
C GLY A 133 9.29 11.68 -4.29
N ASN A 134 8.93 11.95 -3.04
CA ASN A 134 7.78 12.81 -2.71
C ASN A 134 7.99 14.25 -3.18
N GLN A 135 6.88 14.93 -3.47
CA GLN A 135 6.89 16.37 -3.66
C GLN A 135 7.27 17.09 -2.36
N SER A 136 7.74 18.32 -2.47
CA SER A 136 7.99 19.17 -1.30
C SER A 136 6.71 19.88 -0.88
N LEU A 137 6.72 20.35 0.34
CA LEU A 137 5.72 21.23 0.94
C LEU A 137 6.39 22.59 1.21
N THR A 138 5.86 23.65 0.63
CA THR A 138 6.31 25.00 0.93
C THR A 138 5.89 25.38 2.35
N GLN A 139 6.84 25.81 3.18
CA GLN A 139 6.54 26.19 4.56
C GLN A 139 7.36 27.38 5.06
N LEU A 140 6.83 28.06 6.06
CA LEU A 140 7.59 29.05 6.85
C LEU A 140 8.24 28.36 8.06
N SER A 141 9.55 28.48 8.17
CA SER A 141 10.34 27.94 9.28
C SER A 141 10.91 29.06 10.16
N LYS A 142 11.19 28.74 11.43
CA LYS A 142 11.71 29.70 12.44
C LYS A 142 10.84 30.97 12.54
N PRO A 143 9.53 30.87 12.66
CA PRO A 143 8.64 32.03 12.62
C PRO A 143 8.76 32.87 13.87
N VAL A 144 8.73 34.20 13.66
CA VAL A 144 8.40 35.20 14.69
C VAL A 144 6.96 35.62 14.42
N VAL A 145 6.05 35.24 15.32
CA VAL A 145 4.60 35.41 15.13
C VAL A 145 4.12 36.61 15.92
N THR A 146 3.37 37.50 15.29
CA THR A 146 2.63 38.59 15.93
C THR A 146 1.15 38.40 15.66
N VAL A 147 0.32 38.26 16.70
CA VAL A 147 -1.13 38.24 16.57
C VAL A 147 -1.62 39.68 16.43
N LEU A 148 -2.28 39.98 15.33
CA LEU A 148 -2.82 41.30 15.01
C LEU A 148 -4.24 41.48 15.56
N SER A 149 -5.08 40.45 15.45
CA SER A 149 -6.44 40.39 16.00
C SER A 149 -6.90 38.94 16.14
N GLN A 150 -7.94 38.73 16.93
CA GLN A 150 -8.51 37.40 17.22
C GLN A 150 -9.97 37.30 16.80
N GLY A 151 -10.46 36.06 16.63
CA GLY A 151 -11.88 35.80 16.31
C GLY A 151 -12.32 36.27 14.93
N ASN A 152 -11.39 36.39 14.01
CA ASN A 152 -11.71 36.73 12.61
C ASN A 152 -12.41 35.56 11.93
N ALA A 153 -13.23 35.86 10.93
CA ALA A 153 -13.81 34.83 10.07
C ALA A 153 -12.70 34.10 9.32
N VAL A 154 -12.73 32.78 9.37
CA VAL A 154 -11.83 31.93 8.54
C VAL A 154 -12.19 32.16 7.07
N PRO A 155 -11.19 32.30 6.17
CA PRO A 155 -11.43 32.40 4.74
C PRO A 155 -12.35 31.28 4.24
N ALA A 156 -13.25 31.62 3.31
CA ALA A 156 -14.18 30.63 2.74
C ALA A 156 -13.43 29.46 2.12
N PRO A 157 -13.81 28.20 2.41
CA PRO A 157 -13.10 27.07 1.88
C PRO A 157 -13.32 26.89 0.38
N VAL A 158 -12.26 26.47 -0.33
CA VAL A 158 -12.38 26.00 -1.71
C VAL A 158 -13.07 24.64 -1.70
N THR A 159 -14.08 24.46 -2.55
CA THR A 159 -14.81 23.18 -2.60
C THR A 159 -14.14 22.24 -3.60
N ILE A 160 -13.61 21.11 -3.10
CA ILE A 160 -13.12 20.02 -3.94
C ILE A 160 -14.29 19.10 -4.27
N SER A 161 -14.51 18.85 -5.55
CA SER A 161 -15.64 18.07 -6.06
C SER A 161 -15.28 17.32 -7.34
N ALA A 162 -16.17 16.44 -7.81
CA ALA A 162 -15.99 15.75 -9.07
C ALA A 162 -15.82 16.68 -10.29
N TRP A 163 -16.32 17.89 -10.19
CA TRP A 163 -16.28 18.88 -11.29
C TRP A 163 -15.04 19.76 -11.24
N SER A 164 -14.42 19.91 -10.08
CA SER A 164 -13.24 20.75 -9.92
C SER A 164 -11.92 20.01 -10.13
N VAL A 165 -11.90 18.68 -9.90
CA VAL A 165 -10.69 17.87 -10.07
C VAL A 165 -10.58 17.39 -11.53
N PRO A 166 -9.50 17.70 -12.25
CA PRO A 166 -9.27 17.21 -13.62
C PRO A 166 -9.24 15.68 -13.73
N ASP A 167 -9.48 15.16 -14.93
CA ASP A 167 -9.41 13.70 -15.17
C ASP A 167 -7.99 13.24 -15.50
N ALA A 168 -7.17 14.09 -16.13
CA ALA A 168 -5.75 13.80 -16.30
C ALA A 168 -5.02 13.94 -14.94
N TYR A 169 -4.11 13.00 -14.66
CA TYR A 169 -3.49 12.94 -13.33
C TYR A 169 -2.36 13.96 -13.16
N ALA A 170 -1.38 13.93 -14.04
CA ALA A 170 -0.18 14.77 -13.98
C ALA A 170 0.36 15.06 -15.37
N PRO A 171 1.10 16.17 -15.57
CA PRO A 171 1.90 16.37 -16.78
C PRO A 171 3.02 15.33 -16.86
N GLU A 172 3.57 15.10 -18.06
CA GLU A 172 4.82 14.34 -18.18
C GLU A 172 5.96 15.12 -17.53
N GLY A 173 6.80 14.42 -16.77
CA GLY A 173 7.96 15.02 -16.13
C GLY A 173 9.00 15.50 -17.13
N ASP A 174 9.74 16.55 -16.78
CA ASP A 174 10.79 17.11 -17.62
C ASP A 174 11.98 16.10 -17.75
N PRO A 175 12.24 15.59 -18.95
CA PRO A 175 13.37 14.68 -19.15
C PRO A 175 14.73 15.30 -18.80
N ALA A 176 14.88 16.62 -18.93
CA ALA A 176 16.11 17.33 -18.58
C ALA A 176 16.30 17.41 -17.06
N ALA A 177 15.23 17.29 -16.29
CA ALA A 177 15.20 17.22 -14.83
C ALA A 177 15.01 15.79 -14.31
N GLY A 178 15.32 14.76 -15.11
CA GLY A 178 15.19 13.35 -14.72
C GLY A 178 13.75 12.85 -14.59
N GLY A 179 12.80 13.52 -15.24
CA GLY A 179 11.38 13.19 -15.16
C GLY A 179 10.63 13.91 -14.03
N SER A 180 11.25 14.93 -13.42
CA SER A 180 10.62 15.73 -12.36
C SER A 180 9.63 16.75 -12.92
N VAL A 181 8.51 16.91 -12.23
CA VAL A 181 7.50 17.96 -12.51
C VAL A 181 7.72 19.23 -11.67
N ASN A 182 8.67 19.23 -10.73
CA ASN A 182 8.85 20.33 -9.76
C ASN A 182 9.08 21.71 -10.39
N GLY A 183 9.75 21.76 -11.52
CA GLY A 183 10.06 23.00 -12.23
C GLY A 183 9.06 23.37 -13.32
N LEU A 184 8.05 22.55 -13.55
CA LEU A 184 7.01 22.84 -14.54
C LEU A 184 5.99 23.84 -13.99
N PRO A 185 5.50 24.78 -14.83
CA PRO A 185 4.36 25.60 -14.44
C PRO A 185 3.14 24.74 -14.12
N LEU A 186 2.43 25.08 -13.05
CA LEU A 186 1.18 24.41 -12.70
C LEU A 186 0.07 24.72 -13.70
N ASP A 187 -0.69 23.68 -14.08
CA ASP A 187 -1.92 23.79 -14.87
C ASP A 187 -3.07 23.07 -14.12
N PRO A 188 -3.63 23.71 -13.08
CA PRO A 188 -4.66 23.13 -12.24
C PRO A 188 -5.99 22.87 -12.94
N GLU A 189 -6.18 23.41 -14.14
CA GLU A 189 -7.36 23.13 -14.98
C GLU A 189 -7.18 21.83 -15.80
N ALA A 190 -5.93 21.45 -16.09
CA ALA A 190 -5.60 20.27 -16.89
C ALA A 190 -5.29 19.04 -16.06
N TYR A 191 -4.57 19.19 -14.92
CA TYR A 191 -4.01 18.06 -14.17
C TYR A 191 -4.43 18.07 -12.71
N ALA A 192 -4.84 16.90 -12.21
CA ALA A 192 -5.28 16.73 -10.82
C ALA A 192 -4.15 17.00 -9.82
N LEU A 193 -2.91 16.58 -10.13
CA LEU A 193 -1.75 16.80 -9.26
C LEU A 193 -1.46 18.30 -9.11
N ASP A 194 -1.58 19.05 -10.20
CA ASP A 194 -1.42 20.52 -10.21
C ASP A 194 -2.56 21.22 -9.49
N TYR A 195 -3.79 20.70 -9.63
CA TYR A 195 -4.95 21.19 -8.91
C TYR A 195 -4.81 21.07 -7.40
N TYR A 196 -4.35 19.92 -6.91
CA TYR A 196 -4.12 19.76 -5.48
C TYR A 196 -2.96 20.63 -4.98
N GLU A 197 -1.90 20.76 -5.77
CA GLU A 197 -0.76 21.63 -5.45
C GLU A 197 -1.18 23.09 -5.33
N SER A 198 -1.96 23.60 -6.27
CA SER A 198 -2.46 24.99 -6.22
C SER A 198 -3.38 25.28 -5.03
N LEU A 199 -3.72 24.26 -4.24
CA LEU A 199 -4.49 24.36 -3.00
C LEU A 199 -3.67 24.03 -1.74
N GLU A 200 -2.34 23.84 -1.88
CA GLU A 200 -1.48 23.53 -0.72
C GLU A 200 -1.65 24.55 0.41
N GLY A 201 -1.90 24.07 1.63
CA GLY A 201 -2.13 24.92 2.80
C GLY A 201 -3.48 25.66 2.84
N THR A 202 -4.22 25.69 1.75
CA THR A 202 -5.52 26.38 1.64
C THR A 202 -6.60 25.64 2.43
N ASN A 203 -7.52 26.39 3.06
CA ASN A 203 -8.73 25.83 3.67
C ASN A 203 -9.64 25.27 2.57
N VAL A 204 -9.82 23.96 2.55
CA VAL A 204 -10.63 23.26 1.57
C VAL A 204 -11.78 22.53 2.24
N ARG A 205 -12.81 22.19 1.47
CA ARG A 205 -13.88 21.32 1.91
C ARG A 205 -14.30 20.33 0.85
N ILE A 206 -14.76 19.18 1.31
CA ILE A 206 -15.50 18.21 0.50
C ILE A 206 -16.91 18.04 1.06
N GLY A 207 -17.85 17.74 0.17
CA GLY A 207 -19.17 17.30 0.54
C GLY A 207 -19.20 15.79 0.87
N SER A 208 -20.41 15.22 0.89
CA SER A 208 -20.57 13.77 1.08
C SER A 208 -19.82 12.98 0.04
N SER A 209 -18.90 12.12 0.48
CA SER A 209 -18.00 11.34 -0.34
C SER A 209 -18.12 9.85 -0.02
N ARG A 210 -17.65 8.99 -0.93
CA ARG A 210 -17.58 7.55 -0.72
C ARG A 210 -16.20 7.19 -0.18
N VAL A 211 -16.15 6.32 0.85
CA VAL A 211 -14.92 5.73 1.36
C VAL A 211 -14.41 4.72 0.35
N VAL A 212 -13.13 4.80 0.01
CA VAL A 212 -12.45 3.93 -0.97
C VAL A 212 -11.21 3.24 -0.41
N GLY A 213 -10.79 3.62 0.80
CA GLY A 213 -9.83 2.91 1.63
C GLY A 213 -10.31 3.01 3.07
N ALA A 214 -10.38 1.85 3.73
CA ALA A 214 -10.89 1.75 5.10
C ALA A 214 -10.04 2.57 6.08
N THR A 215 -10.60 2.86 7.23
CA THR A 215 -9.84 3.50 8.33
C THR A 215 -8.71 2.60 8.76
N ASP A 216 -7.50 3.12 8.72
CA ASP A 216 -6.30 2.41 9.11
C ASP A 216 -5.97 2.60 10.61
N PRO A 217 -4.98 1.86 11.16
CA PRO A 217 -4.55 1.99 12.56
C PRO A 217 -3.96 3.36 12.92
N TYR A 218 -3.66 4.21 11.92
CA TYR A 218 -3.11 5.56 12.11
C TYR A 218 -4.19 6.64 12.15
N ALA A 219 -5.47 6.24 12.09
CA ALA A 219 -6.63 7.13 12.04
C ALA A 219 -6.67 7.98 10.76
N GLU A 220 -6.44 7.32 9.65
CA GLU A 220 -6.53 7.86 8.31
C GLU A 220 -7.58 7.06 7.52
N LEU A 221 -8.27 7.70 6.62
CA LEU A 221 -9.16 7.04 5.66
C LEU A 221 -9.06 7.70 4.29
N TRP A 222 -9.43 6.95 3.26
CA TRP A 222 -9.46 7.47 1.91
C TRP A 222 -10.89 7.61 1.39
N VAL A 223 -11.17 8.76 0.79
CA VAL A 223 -12.44 9.00 0.10
C VAL A 223 -12.21 9.29 -1.37
N THR A 224 -13.27 9.19 -2.17
CA THR A 224 -13.28 9.76 -3.52
C THR A 224 -14.34 10.84 -3.65
N VAL A 225 -13.95 11.96 -4.24
CA VAL A 225 -14.88 13.03 -4.64
C VAL A 225 -15.50 12.77 -6.01
N LYS A 226 -14.99 11.78 -6.77
CA LYS A 226 -15.52 11.34 -8.08
C LYS A 226 -16.27 10.00 -7.91
N PRO A 227 -17.57 9.98 -7.58
CA PRO A 227 -18.28 8.80 -7.12
C PRO A 227 -18.39 7.66 -8.14
N TRP A 228 -18.15 7.94 -9.43
CA TRP A 228 -18.27 6.96 -10.51
C TRP A 228 -16.93 6.52 -11.11
N GLU A 229 -15.84 7.13 -10.68
CA GLU A 229 -14.50 6.85 -11.19
C GLU A 229 -14.07 5.41 -10.85
N ASN A 230 -13.88 4.58 -11.87
CA ASN A 230 -13.43 3.18 -11.80
C ASN A 230 -14.01 2.38 -10.62
N ARG A 231 -15.30 2.55 -10.35
CA ARG A 231 -15.96 2.00 -9.16
C ARG A 231 -15.96 0.48 -9.16
N THR A 232 -15.57 -0.14 -8.03
CA THR A 232 -15.80 -1.57 -7.74
C THR A 232 -17.29 -1.82 -7.44
N MET A 233 -17.72 -3.09 -7.51
CA MET A 233 -19.08 -3.47 -7.11
C MET A 233 -19.34 -3.15 -5.63
N ARG A 234 -18.33 -3.31 -4.79
CA ARG A 234 -18.38 -3.15 -3.34
C ARG A 234 -18.13 -1.72 -2.87
N GLY A 235 -17.68 -0.84 -3.73
CA GLY A 235 -17.57 0.58 -3.45
C GLY A 235 -16.16 1.16 -3.49
N GLY A 236 -15.13 0.36 -3.75
CA GLY A 236 -13.76 0.82 -3.96
C GLY A 236 -13.55 1.53 -5.29
N THR A 237 -12.28 1.75 -5.63
CA THR A 237 -11.85 2.39 -6.90
C THR A 237 -10.73 1.54 -7.51
N VAL A 238 -11.00 0.88 -8.65
CA VAL A 238 -10.03 -0.02 -9.30
C VAL A 238 -8.85 0.76 -9.87
N TYR A 239 -7.64 0.33 -9.55
CA TYR A 239 -6.42 0.72 -10.24
C TYR A 239 -6.11 -0.31 -11.33
N GLY A 240 -6.67 -0.11 -12.51
CA GLY A 240 -6.67 -1.10 -13.59
C GLY A 240 -5.69 -0.85 -14.72
N SER A 241 -4.89 0.22 -14.66
CA SER A 241 -3.76 0.52 -15.55
C SER A 241 -2.93 1.66 -14.97
N TYR A 242 -1.70 1.84 -15.47
CA TYR A 242 -0.84 2.95 -15.05
C TYR A 242 -1.39 4.33 -15.41
N GLU A 243 -2.30 4.40 -16.37
CA GLU A 243 -2.97 5.63 -16.79
C GLU A 243 -4.26 5.93 -16.01
N SER A 244 -4.71 5.00 -15.16
CA SER A 244 -5.96 5.12 -14.39
C SER A 244 -5.68 5.35 -12.90
N GLN A 245 -5.07 6.48 -12.56
CA GLN A 245 -4.61 6.77 -11.19
C GLN A 245 -5.74 7.12 -10.21
N ASN A 246 -6.98 7.29 -10.67
CA ASN A 246 -8.13 7.67 -9.86
C ASN A 246 -7.95 9.03 -9.18
N THR A 247 -8.15 10.09 -9.96
CA THR A 247 -7.82 11.48 -9.60
C THR A 247 -8.68 12.05 -8.46
N GLY A 248 -9.86 11.47 -8.22
CA GLY A 248 -10.79 11.90 -7.17
C GLY A 248 -10.43 11.45 -5.75
N ARG A 249 -9.37 10.66 -5.56
CA ARG A 249 -8.97 10.13 -4.25
C ARG A 249 -8.34 11.21 -3.38
N LEU A 250 -8.70 11.23 -2.12
CA LEU A 250 -8.17 12.16 -1.14
C LEU A 250 -8.06 11.47 0.22
N GLN A 251 -6.91 11.59 0.88
CA GLN A 251 -6.73 11.14 2.26
C GLN A 251 -7.38 12.13 3.22
N ILE A 252 -7.97 11.62 4.29
CA ILE A 252 -8.57 12.40 5.37
C ILE A 252 -7.87 12.06 6.68
N GLN A 253 -7.38 13.08 7.36
CA GLN A 253 -6.88 13.02 8.74
C GLN A 253 -7.64 14.02 9.60
N SER A 254 -7.64 13.83 10.93
CA SER A 254 -8.24 14.79 11.86
C SER A 254 -7.18 15.70 12.48
N LEU A 255 -7.46 17.00 12.59
CA LEU A 255 -6.68 17.91 13.42
C LEU A 255 -7.02 17.79 14.91
N THR A 256 -8.16 17.20 15.26
CA THR A 256 -8.52 16.93 16.63
C THR A 256 -7.70 15.75 17.15
N PRO A 257 -6.96 15.91 18.26
CA PRO A 257 -6.22 14.78 18.84
C PRO A 257 -7.14 13.60 19.17
N LEU A 258 -6.71 12.38 18.85
CA LEU A 258 -7.48 11.14 19.06
C LEU A 258 -7.93 10.94 20.51
N ALA A 259 -7.15 11.44 21.48
CA ALA A 259 -7.51 11.42 22.89
C ALA A 259 -8.74 12.30 23.23
N GLN A 260 -9.04 13.29 22.40
CA GLN A 260 -10.22 14.16 22.57
C GLN A 260 -11.43 13.64 21.80
N GLN A 261 -11.19 13.13 20.60
CA GLN A 261 -12.23 12.55 19.75
C GLN A 261 -11.63 11.38 18.96
N PRO A 262 -12.11 10.15 19.19
CA PRO A 262 -11.72 9.00 18.39
C PRO A 262 -12.03 9.24 16.91
N PHE A 263 -11.14 8.82 16.05
CA PHE A 263 -11.39 8.84 14.60
C PHE A 263 -12.43 7.76 14.27
N PRO A 264 -13.40 8.05 13.37
CA PRO A 264 -14.43 7.06 13.04
C PRO A 264 -13.85 5.89 12.27
N GLU A 265 -14.30 4.68 12.58
CA GLU A 265 -14.07 3.50 11.76
C GLU A 265 -15.00 3.53 10.54
N ALA A 266 -14.47 3.24 9.37
CA ALA A 266 -15.19 3.17 8.11
C ALA A 266 -14.62 2.07 7.23
N ASN A 267 -15.47 1.36 6.52
CA ASN A 267 -15.10 0.37 5.53
C ASN A 267 -15.22 0.95 4.12
N VAL A 268 -14.60 0.29 3.14
CA VAL A 268 -14.78 0.63 1.72
C VAL A 268 -16.28 0.58 1.38
N GLY A 269 -16.76 1.56 0.61
CA GLY A 269 -18.17 1.67 0.26
C GLY A 269 -19.03 2.49 1.21
N ASP A 270 -18.60 2.70 2.45
CA ASP A 270 -19.24 3.60 3.40
C ASP A 270 -19.28 5.03 2.88
N ARG A 271 -20.04 5.87 3.56
CA ARG A 271 -20.13 7.29 3.21
C ARG A 271 -19.67 8.18 4.35
N LEU A 272 -18.75 9.06 4.03
CA LEU A 272 -18.46 10.23 4.84
C LEU A 272 -19.44 11.32 4.44
N THR A 273 -20.46 11.58 5.25
CA THR A 273 -21.58 12.48 4.95
C THR A 273 -21.41 13.84 5.62
N GLY A 274 -22.11 14.85 5.09
CA GLY A 274 -21.96 16.22 5.54
C GLY A 274 -20.75 16.91 4.94
N THR A 275 -20.15 17.83 5.69
CA THR A 275 -18.99 18.60 5.28
C THR A 275 -17.76 18.15 6.04
N THR A 276 -16.68 17.85 5.32
CA THR A 276 -15.33 17.71 5.89
C THR A 276 -14.51 18.90 5.41
N GLU A 277 -13.92 19.65 6.35
CA GLU A 277 -13.27 20.93 6.08
C GLU A 277 -12.01 21.11 6.92
N GLY A 278 -10.96 21.63 6.30
CA GLY A 278 -9.70 21.96 6.93
C GLY A 278 -8.62 22.32 5.91
N PRO A 279 -7.39 22.62 6.35
CA PRO A 279 -6.27 22.84 5.43
C PRO A 279 -5.93 21.60 4.60
N LEU A 280 -5.55 21.82 3.35
CA LEU A 280 -4.94 20.78 2.51
C LEU A 280 -3.44 20.73 2.82
N ASP A 281 -2.96 19.57 3.21
CA ASP A 281 -1.57 19.29 3.54
C ASP A 281 -0.99 18.26 2.56
N PHE A 282 0.30 17.98 2.65
CA PHE A 282 0.96 16.90 1.95
C PHE A 282 1.78 16.05 2.91
N ASN A 283 1.65 14.72 2.85
CA ASN A 283 2.43 13.82 3.68
C ASN A 283 2.99 12.62 2.87
N GLN A 284 3.98 11.93 3.45
CA GLN A 284 4.67 10.81 2.78
C GLN A 284 3.83 9.55 2.58
N PHE A 285 2.70 9.42 3.28
CA PHE A 285 1.89 8.20 3.30
C PHE A 285 0.69 8.28 2.35
N GLY A 286 0.14 9.48 2.20
CA GLY A 286 -1.07 9.71 1.42
C GLY A 286 -0.94 10.74 0.30
N GLY A 287 0.17 11.48 0.24
CA GLY A 287 0.25 12.64 -0.64
C GLY A 287 -0.66 13.77 -0.13
N TYR A 288 -1.50 14.33 -1.00
CA TYR A 288 -2.42 15.40 -0.59
C TYR A 288 -3.47 14.87 0.38
N THR A 289 -3.55 15.55 1.53
CA THR A 289 -4.34 15.13 2.69
C THR A 289 -5.17 16.30 3.19
N LEU A 290 -6.49 16.11 3.26
CA LEU A 290 -7.35 17.07 3.95
C LEU A 290 -7.22 16.85 5.45
N THR A 291 -6.57 17.78 6.14
CA THR A 291 -6.43 17.76 7.60
C THR A 291 -7.65 18.43 8.24
N ALA A 292 -8.64 17.60 8.57
CA ALA A 292 -9.96 18.04 8.93
C ALA A 292 -10.01 18.74 10.30
N ARG A 293 -10.41 20.01 10.32
CA ARG A 293 -10.88 20.75 11.49
C ARG A 293 -12.32 20.37 11.79
N THR A 294 -13.11 20.18 10.76
CA THR A 294 -14.47 19.64 10.83
C THR A 294 -14.50 18.34 10.04
N LEU A 295 -14.87 17.25 10.70
CA LEU A 295 -14.98 15.94 10.06
C LEU A 295 -16.46 15.61 9.83
N GLY A 296 -16.79 15.12 8.66
CA GLY A 296 -18.10 14.57 8.34
C GLY A 296 -18.45 13.35 9.20
N THR A 297 -19.64 12.84 9.02
CA THR A 297 -20.13 11.66 9.76
C THR A 297 -20.07 10.43 8.86
N VAL A 298 -19.45 9.38 9.35
CA VAL A 298 -19.43 8.08 8.67
C VAL A 298 -20.83 7.45 8.77
N VAL A 299 -21.33 6.99 7.65
CA VAL A 299 -22.56 6.19 7.54
C VAL A 299 -22.17 4.84 6.96
N ASP A 300 -22.27 3.83 7.80
CA ASP A 300 -22.07 2.43 7.44
C ASP A 300 -23.08 2.02 6.36
N ARG A 301 -22.59 1.34 5.32
CA ARG A 301 -23.39 0.84 4.20
C ARG A 301 -23.59 -0.66 4.25
N GLY A 302 -23.16 -1.31 5.32
CA GLY A 302 -23.36 -2.73 5.58
C GLY A 302 -22.50 -3.60 4.67
N LEU A 303 -21.22 -3.27 4.51
CA LEU A 303 -20.30 -4.12 3.79
C LEU A 303 -20.12 -5.45 4.53
N GLU A 304 -20.39 -6.56 3.86
CA GLU A 304 -20.23 -7.90 4.42
C GLU A 304 -18.98 -8.59 3.85
N ARG A 305 -18.31 -9.41 4.67
CA ARG A 305 -17.23 -10.29 4.20
C ARG A 305 -17.78 -11.36 3.27
N GLU A 306 -17.09 -11.60 2.18
CA GLU A 306 -17.52 -12.57 1.16
C GLU A 306 -17.27 -14.01 1.59
N THR A 307 -17.96 -14.93 0.91
CA THR A 307 -17.76 -16.37 1.03
C THR A 307 -17.77 -16.97 -0.36
N THR A 308 -16.87 -17.92 -0.62
CA THR A 308 -16.83 -18.62 -1.89
C THR A 308 -17.62 -19.93 -1.83
N ASP A 309 -18.04 -20.44 -2.97
CA ASP A 309 -18.69 -21.74 -3.06
C ASP A 309 -17.73 -22.88 -2.70
N ARG A 310 -18.25 -23.92 -2.07
CA ARG A 310 -17.49 -25.14 -1.79
C ARG A 310 -17.26 -25.95 -3.06
N GLN A 311 -16.04 -26.52 -3.21
CA GLN A 311 -15.69 -27.41 -4.30
C GLN A 311 -16.54 -28.69 -4.32
N HIS A 312 -16.91 -29.16 -5.50
CA HIS A 312 -17.54 -30.46 -5.66
C HIS A 312 -16.54 -31.62 -5.46
N LYS A 313 -17.04 -32.84 -5.28
CA LYS A 313 -16.19 -34.02 -5.03
C LYS A 313 -15.14 -34.27 -6.12
N ASN A 314 -15.41 -33.92 -7.37
CA ASN A 314 -14.52 -34.09 -8.52
C ASN A 314 -13.79 -32.82 -8.94
N GLU A 315 -13.88 -31.78 -8.14
CA GLU A 315 -13.16 -30.53 -8.29
C GLU A 315 -12.05 -30.43 -7.26
N LEU A 316 -10.95 -29.86 -7.66
CA LEU A 316 -9.84 -29.46 -6.81
C LEU A 316 -9.95 -27.97 -6.56
N ALA A 317 -9.94 -27.55 -5.29
CA ALA A 317 -9.84 -26.16 -4.88
C ALA A 317 -8.42 -25.84 -4.44
N VAL A 318 -7.81 -24.88 -5.09
CA VAL A 318 -6.48 -24.34 -4.73
C VAL A 318 -6.62 -22.88 -4.35
N ALA A 319 -6.13 -22.50 -3.19
CA ALA A 319 -6.18 -21.14 -2.69
C ALA A 319 -4.78 -20.60 -2.38
N THR A 320 -4.67 -19.27 -2.32
CA THR A 320 -3.50 -18.56 -1.80
C THR A 320 -3.95 -17.50 -0.82
N TYR A 321 -3.18 -17.27 0.24
CA TYR A 321 -3.49 -16.32 1.29
C TYR A 321 -2.22 -15.78 1.96
N ASN A 322 -1.93 -14.50 1.76
CA ASN A 322 -0.96 -13.79 2.56
C ASN A 322 -1.58 -13.47 3.93
N VAL A 323 -0.99 -13.98 5.02
CA VAL A 323 -1.52 -13.90 6.38
C VAL A 323 -0.83 -12.83 7.23
N GLU A 324 -0.13 -11.91 6.60
CA GLU A 324 0.52 -10.74 7.20
C GLU A 324 1.40 -11.07 8.42
N ASN A 325 2.63 -11.55 8.13
CA ASN A 325 3.68 -11.78 9.13
C ASN A 325 3.25 -12.61 10.35
N LEU A 326 2.52 -13.72 10.12
CA LEU A 326 1.99 -14.56 11.20
C LEU A 326 3.10 -15.30 11.95
N ASP A 327 3.15 -15.14 13.30
CA ASP A 327 4.10 -15.78 14.19
C ASP A 327 3.44 -16.32 15.47
N PRO A 328 4.10 -17.22 16.25
CA PRO A 328 3.48 -17.81 17.43
C PRO A 328 3.17 -16.82 18.56
N SER A 329 3.78 -15.63 18.55
CA SER A 329 3.54 -14.58 19.54
C SER A 329 2.30 -13.74 19.24
N ASP A 330 1.74 -13.85 18.04
CA ASP A 330 0.47 -13.22 17.71
C ASP A 330 -0.65 -13.70 18.65
N PRO A 331 -1.61 -12.81 18.95
CA PRO A 331 -2.77 -13.18 19.76
C PRO A 331 -3.53 -14.37 19.17
N GLN A 332 -4.11 -15.21 20.04
CA GLN A 332 -4.91 -16.36 19.58
C GLN A 332 -6.08 -15.89 18.70
N GLU A 333 -6.62 -14.71 18.99
CA GLU A 333 -7.70 -14.09 18.23
C GLU A 333 -7.35 -13.90 16.74
N LYS A 334 -6.09 -13.53 16.40
CA LYS A 334 -5.65 -13.43 14.99
C LYS A 334 -5.64 -14.83 14.34
N PHE A 335 -5.13 -15.84 15.02
CA PHE A 335 -5.15 -17.22 14.51
C PHE A 335 -6.58 -17.73 14.31
N ASP A 336 -7.48 -17.44 15.26
CA ASP A 336 -8.87 -17.88 15.20
C ASP A 336 -9.62 -17.18 14.05
N ALA A 337 -9.37 -15.90 13.82
CA ALA A 337 -9.96 -15.13 12.74
C ALA A 337 -9.48 -15.62 11.36
N LEU A 338 -8.16 -15.77 11.16
CA LEU A 338 -7.59 -16.32 9.94
C LEU A 338 -8.07 -17.76 9.69
N ALA A 339 -8.15 -18.60 10.75
CA ALA A 339 -8.66 -19.96 10.63
C ALA A 339 -10.14 -19.99 10.22
N LYS A 340 -10.94 -19.10 10.80
CA LYS A 340 -12.36 -18.93 10.43
C LYS A 340 -12.49 -18.47 8.97
N ALA A 341 -11.63 -17.57 8.51
CA ALA A 341 -11.57 -17.17 7.11
C ALA A 341 -11.33 -18.38 6.19
N VAL A 342 -10.38 -19.27 6.53
CA VAL A 342 -10.12 -20.50 5.77
C VAL A 342 -11.33 -21.42 5.75
N VAL A 343 -12.05 -21.57 6.86
CA VAL A 343 -13.17 -22.51 6.99
C VAL A 343 -14.47 -21.97 6.39
N ASP A 344 -14.85 -20.76 6.80
CA ASP A 344 -16.15 -20.18 6.48
C ASP A 344 -16.13 -19.43 5.15
N ASN A 345 -15.10 -18.59 4.92
CA ASN A 345 -15.05 -17.73 3.76
C ASN A 345 -14.44 -18.44 2.53
N LEU A 346 -13.36 -19.22 2.72
CA LEU A 346 -12.72 -20.00 1.64
C LEU A 346 -13.31 -21.40 1.46
N ALA A 347 -14.28 -21.79 2.29
CA ALA A 347 -14.95 -23.10 2.27
C ALA A 347 -13.99 -24.32 2.35
N SER A 348 -12.87 -24.18 3.08
CA SER A 348 -11.86 -25.21 3.30
C SER A 348 -11.29 -25.76 1.99
N PRO A 349 -10.42 -25.01 1.28
CA PRO A 349 -9.83 -25.45 0.01
C PRO A 349 -9.00 -26.73 0.19
N ASP A 350 -8.83 -27.51 -0.89
CA ASP A 350 -8.07 -28.76 -0.84
C ASP A 350 -6.56 -28.52 -0.68
N ILE A 351 -6.05 -27.43 -1.29
CA ILE A 351 -4.68 -26.96 -1.19
C ILE A 351 -4.73 -25.45 -0.88
N LEU A 352 -3.96 -25.01 0.11
CA LEU A 352 -3.81 -23.59 0.46
C LEU A 352 -2.33 -23.26 0.52
N ALA A 353 -1.89 -22.34 -0.32
CA ALA A 353 -0.59 -21.71 -0.22
C ALA A 353 -0.70 -20.50 0.72
N LEU A 354 0.17 -20.47 1.73
CA LEU A 354 0.26 -19.35 2.67
C LEU A 354 1.54 -18.57 2.40
N GLU A 355 1.44 -17.27 2.45
CA GLU A 355 2.55 -16.33 2.39
C GLU A 355 2.71 -15.66 3.77
N GLU A 356 3.92 -15.17 4.06
CA GLU A 356 4.27 -14.45 5.29
C GLU A 356 4.14 -15.27 6.60
N ILE A 357 4.34 -16.57 6.52
CA ILE A 357 4.55 -17.37 7.71
C ILE A 357 5.95 -17.10 8.25
N GLN A 358 6.04 -16.59 9.47
CA GLN A 358 7.31 -16.36 10.17
C GLN A 358 7.78 -17.61 10.89
N ASP A 359 9.03 -17.58 11.33
CA ASP A 359 9.59 -18.65 12.16
C ASP A 359 8.99 -18.69 13.59
N ASN A 360 9.45 -19.65 14.38
CA ASN A 360 8.92 -19.88 15.72
C ASN A 360 9.19 -18.75 16.73
N THR A 361 10.01 -17.78 16.39
CA THR A 361 10.39 -16.65 17.26
C THR A 361 9.99 -15.29 16.69
N GLY A 362 9.33 -15.28 15.52
CA GLY A 362 8.84 -14.08 14.87
C GLY A 362 9.97 -13.13 14.46
N ALA A 363 9.77 -11.83 14.58
CA ALA A 363 10.76 -10.81 14.21
C ALA A 363 12.04 -10.81 15.08
N LYS A 364 12.21 -11.78 15.98
CA LYS A 364 13.41 -11.88 16.81
C LYS A 364 14.55 -12.53 16.03
N ASN A 365 15.58 -11.76 15.74
CA ASN A 365 16.76 -12.24 15.02
C ASN A 365 17.70 -13.05 15.94
N ASP A 366 17.34 -14.29 16.23
CA ASP A 366 18.10 -15.21 17.11
C ASP A 366 18.68 -16.44 16.39
N GLY A 367 18.52 -16.50 15.07
CA GLY A 367 19.00 -17.60 14.23
C GLY A 367 18.00 -18.76 14.08
N THR A 368 16.82 -18.67 14.71
CA THR A 368 15.72 -19.62 14.48
C THR A 368 15.23 -19.49 13.05
N VAL A 369 15.05 -20.62 12.36
CA VAL A 369 14.48 -20.65 11.00
C VAL A 369 13.32 -21.63 10.88
N ALA A 370 13.08 -22.49 11.88
CA ALA A 370 11.95 -23.41 11.89
C ALA A 370 10.63 -22.67 12.13
N ALA A 371 9.55 -23.07 11.45
CA ALA A 371 8.22 -22.48 11.58
C ALA A 371 7.14 -23.49 11.99
N ASP A 372 7.57 -24.65 12.49
CA ASP A 372 6.65 -25.75 12.84
C ASP A 372 5.66 -25.36 13.94
N LEU A 373 6.06 -24.50 14.91
CA LEU A 373 5.15 -24.00 15.93
C LEU A 373 4.12 -23.02 15.36
N THR A 374 4.54 -22.13 14.46
CA THR A 374 3.64 -21.20 13.78
C THR A 374 2.58 -21.95 12.99
N VAL A 375 3.04 -22.88 12.12
CA VAL A 375 2.14 -23.67 11.27
C VAL A 375 1.23 -24.57 12.11
N LYS A 376 1.79 -25.20 13.18
CA LYS A 376 0.97 -26.04 14.07
C LYS A 376 -0.12 -25.22 14.76
N LYS A 377 0.20 -24.06 15.30
CA LYS A 377 -0.79 -23.18 15.97
C LYS A 377 -1.91 -22.79 14.99
N PHE A 378 -1.57 -22.52 13.72
CA PHE A 378 -2.56 -22.18 12.71
C PHE A 378 -3.43 -23.39 12.29
N THR A 379 -2.81 -24.56 12.04
CA THR A 379 -3.57 -25.76 11.69
C THR A 379 -4.46 -26.25 12.85
N ASP A 380 -4.01 -26.12 14.11
CA ASP A 380 -4.84 -26.40 15.28
C ASP A 380 -6.06 -25.44 15.36
N ALA A 381 -5.87 -24.15 15.06
CA ALA A 381 -6.96 -23.17 15.00
C ALA A 381 -7.97 -23.50 13.88
N ILE A 382 -7.49 -23.94 12.71
CA ILE A 382 -8.37 -24.38 11.61
C ILE A 382 -9.24 -25.59 12.04
N VAL A 383 -8.65 -26.58 12.72
CA VAL A 383 -9.42 -27.72 13.26
C VAL A 383 -10.41 -27.25 14.32
N ALA A 384 -10.02 -26.31 15.20
CA ALA A 384 -10.91 -25.76 16.21
C ALA A 384 -12.09 -24.99 15.60
N ALA A 385 -11.89 -24.35 14.43
CA ALA A 385 -12.94 -23.69 13.65
C ALA A 385 -13.84 -24.67 12.88
N GLY A 386 -13.57 -25.99 12.94
CA GLY A 386 -14.35 -27.02 12.25
C GLY A 386 -13.84 -27.39 10.85
N GLY A 387 -12.66 -26.89 10.48
CA GLY A 387 -11.98 -27.23 9.24
C GLY A 387 -11.30 -28.61 9.24
N PRO A 388 -10.73 -29.05 8.11
CA PRO A 388 -10.01 -30.31 8.02
C PRO A 388 -8.67 -30.24 8.77
N ALA A 389 -8.16 -31.40 9.18
CA ALA A 389 -6.81 -31.53 9.70
C ALA A 389 -5.82 -31.49 8.53
N TYR A 390 -5.39 -30.28 8.16
CA TYR A 390 -4.41 -30.11 7.10
C TYR A 390 -3.05 -30.69 7.48
N GLU A 391 -2.43 -31.38 6.53
CA GLU A 391 -0.99 -31.59 6.51
C GLU A 391 -0.29 -30.40 5.86
N TRP A 392 1.02 -30.24 6.10
CA TRP A 392 1.76 -29.12 5.54
C TRP A 392 3.13 -29.49 4.98
N ARG A 393 3.62 -28.70 4.04
CA ARG A 393 4.99 -28.78 3.49
C ARG A 393 5.56 -27.38 3.30
N SER A 394 6.83 -27.25 3.64
CA SER A 394 7.61 -26.01 3.45
C SER A 394 9.09 -26.36 3.35
N VAL A 395 9.91 -25.36 3.04
CA VAL A 395 11.38 -25.41 3.10
C VAL A 395 11.86 -24.25 3.96
N ASP A 396 12.56 -24.53 5.04
CA ASP A 396 13.14 -23.49 5.90
C ASP A 396 14.17 -22.65 5.14
N PRO A 397 14.16 -21.31 5.27
CA PRO A 397 15.17 -20.46 4.66
C PRO A 397 16.51 -20.54 5.39
N GLU A 398 17.59 -20.04 4.76
CA GLU A 398 18.76 -19.61 5.52
C GLU A 398 18.44 -18.33 6.30
N ASN A 399 18.96 -18.22 7.52
CA ASN A 399 18.66 -17.08 8.40
C ASN A 399 18.93 -15.73 7.72
N ASN A 400 17.90 -14.89 7.65
CA ASN A 400 17.91 -13.53 7.04
C ASN A 400 18.28 -13.50 5.55
N LYS A 401 18.11 -14.60 4.79
CA LYS A 401 18.44 -14.63 3.36
C LYS A 401 17.26 -14.43 2.42
N ASP A 402 16.04 -14.59 2.93
CA ASP A 402 14.83 -14.53 2.11
C ASP A 402 14.12 -13.16 2.16
N GLY A 403 14.70 -12.17 2.87
CA GLY A 403 14.11 -10.83 3.00
C GLY A 403 12.82 -10.83 3.82
N GLY A 404 12.01 -9.80 3.66
CA GLY A 404 10.82 -9.56 4.47
C GLY A 404 11.15 -8.96 5.83
N GLU A 405 10.33 -9.26 6.85
CA GLU A 405 10.56 -8.78 8.22
C GLU A 405 11.91 -9.31 8.74
N PRO A 406 12.82 -8.40 9.17
CA PRO A 406 14.13 -8.81 9.69
C PRO A 406 13.99 -9.76 10.91
N GLY A 407 14.66 -10.90 10.84
CA GLY A 407 14.57 -11.95 11.87
C GLY A 407 13.39 -12.91 11.69
N GLY A 408 12.34 -12.52 10.97
CA GLY A 408 11.13 -13.33 10.81
C GLY A 408 11.27 -14.53 9.90
N ASN A 409 12.29 -14.55 9.03
CA ASN A 409 12.58 -15.65 8.13
C ASN A 409 11.33 -16.14 7.39
N ILE A 410 10.54 -15.19 6.84
CA ILE A 410 9.23 -15.47 6.23
C ILE A 410 9.35 -16.41 5.03
N ARG A 411 8.35 -17.25 4.86
CA ARG A 411 8.30 -18.31 3.85
C ARG A 411 6.91 -18.56 3.32
N GLN A 412 6.85 -19.36 2.25
CA GLN A 412 5.62 -19.98 1.78
C GLN A 412 5.44 -21.35 2.46
N VAL A 413 4.18 -21.70 2.72
CA VAL A 413 3.78 -22.99 3.28
C VAL A 413 2.60 -23.55 2.49
N PHE A 414 2.68 -24.79 2.05
CA PHE A 414 1.51 -25.51 1.56
C PHE A 414 0.78 -26.16 2.72
N LEU A 415 -0.51 -25.88 2.88
CA LEU A 415 -1.45 -26.70 3.62
C LEU A 415 -2.26 -27.52 2.64
N PHE A 416 -2.53 -28.80 2.94
CA PHE A 416 -3.38 -29.62 2.08
C PHE A 416 -4.22 -30.61 2.89
N ASN A 417 -5.46 -30.83 2.42
CA ASN A 417 -6.38 -31.78 3.04
C ASN A 417 -6.04 -33.23 2.60
N PRO A 418 -5.46 -34.08 3.47
CA PRO A 418 -5.00 -35.42 3.11
C PRO A 418 -6.15 -36.38 2.75
N GLU A 419 -7.40 -36.09 3.14
CA GLU A 419 -8.57 -36.86 2.73
C GLU A 419 -8.96 -36.63 1.28
N ARG A 420 -8.46 -35.55 0.66
CA ARG A 420 -8.81 -35.13 -0.70
C ARG A 420 -7.64 -35.21 -1.66
N VAL A 421 -6.45 -34.82 -1.20
CA VAL A 421 -5.24 -34.66 -1.99
C VAL A 421 -4.08 -35.34 -1.29
N SER A 422 -3.22 -36.01 -2.04
CA SER A 422 -1.93 -36.48 -1.53
C SER A 422 -0.79 -35.61 -2.06
N PHE A 423 0.22 -35.37 -1.22
CA PHE A 423 1.45 -34.72 -1.61
C PHE A 423 2.48 -35.77 -2.04
N THR A 424 3.23 -35.51 -3.10
CA THR A 424 4.32 -36.37 -3.54
C THR A 424 5.63 -35.89 -2.93
N ASP A 425 6.01 -36.46 -1.78
CA ASP A 425 7.33 -36.22 -1.21
C ASP A 425 8.41 -36.89 -2.05
N ARG A 426 9.41 -36.12 -2.46
CA ARG A 426 10.60 -36.60 -3.13
C ARG A 426 11.84 -36.34 -2.28
N ALA A 427 13.04 -36.56 -2.85
CA ALA A 427 14.27 -36.29 -2.14
C ALA A 427 14.19 -34.94 -1.40
N SER A 428 14.49 -34.91 -0.09
CA SER A 428 14.43 -33.70 0.70
C SER A 428 15.44 -32.67 0.18
N GLY A 429 14.94 -31.46 -0.09
CA GLY A 429 15.75 -30.29 -0.36
C GLY A 429 15.92 -29.43 0.90
N ASP A 430 16.92 -28.58 0.88
CA ASP A 430 17.14 -27.52 1.86
C ASP A 430 16.97 -26.13 1.23
N ALA A 431 17.32 -25.09 1.98
CA ALA A 431 17.23 -23.71 1.51
C ALA A 431 17.93 -23.43 0.18
N THR A 432 18.97 -24.21 -0.15
CA THR A 432 19.86 -24.01 -1.29
C THR A 432 19.71 -25.06 -2.39
N THR A 433 18.96 -26.12 -2.11
CA THR A 433 18.74 -27.22 -3.07
C THR A 433 17.68 -26.84 -4.09
N ALA A 434 18.07 -26.76 -5.37
CA ALA A 434 17.13 -26.50 -6.45
C ALA A 434 16.29 -27.73 -6.80
N THR A 435 14.98 -27.52 -6.99
CA THR A 435 14.16 -28.49 -7.73
C THR A 435 14.30 -28.23 -9.23
N ALA A 436 14.31 -29.31 -10.00
CA ALA A 436 14.29 -29.28 -11.46
C ALA A 436 13.14 -30.15 -11.98
N VAL A 437 12.79 -29.98 -13.24
CA VAL A 437 11.77 -30.79 -13.90
C VAL A 437 12.44 -31.98 -14.57
N THR A 438 11.91 -33.16 -14.36
CA THR A 438 12.34 -34.40 -15.00
C THR A 438 11.15 -35.09 -15.67
N GLY A 439 11.44 -35.93 -16.69
CA GLY A 439 10.40 -36.64 -17.43
C GLY A 439 10.47 -38.14 -17.21
N HIS A 440 9.31 -38.75 -17.00
CA HIS A 440 9.16 -40.22 -17.00
C HIS A 440 7.91 -40.61 -17.78
N LYS A 441 8.13 -41.38 -18.86
CA LYS A 441 7.04 -41.89 -19.72
C LYS A 441 6.08 -40.81 -20.27
N GLY A 442 6.60 -39.62 -20.56
CA GLY A 442 5.82 -38.50 -21.10
C GLY A 442 5.08 -37.66 -20.04
N HIS A 443 5.33 -37.91 -18.76
CA HIS A 443 4.83 -37.10 -17.65
C HIS A 443 5.96 -36.33 -17.00
N ALA A 444 5.67 -35.09 -16.63
CA ALA A 444 6.58 -34.25 -15.86
C ALA A 444 6.58 -34.69 -14.38
N ALA A 445 7.71 -34.51 -13.71
CA ALA A 445 7.87 -34.73 -12.28
C ALA A 445 8.95 -33.79 -11.74
N LEU A 446 8.87 -33.44 -10.46
CA LEU A 446 9.91 -32.66 -9.77
C LEU A 446 11.03 -33.57 -9.29
N THR A 447 12.29 -33.08 -9.30
CA THR A 447 13.41 -33.81 -8.72
C THR A 447 13.40 -33.74 -7.19
N VAL A 448 12.92 -32.64 -6.64
CA VAL A 448 12.74 -32.35 -5.20
C VAL A 448 11.32 -31.80 -5.00
N SER A 449 10.55 -32.33 -4.03
CA SER A 449 9.20 -31.89 -3.72
C SER A 449 8.91 -32.11 -2.21
N PRO A 450 8.66 -31.06 -1.40
CA PRO A 450 8.70 -29.65 -1.80
C PRO A 450 10.12 -29.21 -2.15
N GLY A 451 10.25 -28.28 -3.10
CA GLY A 451 11.56 -27.81 -3.54
C GLY A 451 11.56 -26.34 -3.95
N ARG A 452 12.71 -25.70 -3.91
CA ARG A 452 12.86 -24.31 -4.31
C ARG A 452 13.27 -24.19 -5.78
N ILE A 453 12.67 -23.25 -6.50
CA ILE A 453 13.00 -22.98 -7.90
C ILE A 453 14.24 -22.10 -7.95
N ASP A 454 15.33 -22.63 -8.52
CA ASP A 454 16.59 -21.94 -8.79
C ASP A 454 17.06 -21.00 -7.63
N PRO A 455 17.23 -21.52 -6.40
CA PRO A 455 17.47 -20.68 -5.21
C PRO A 455 18.79 -19.89 -5.27
N ALA A 456 19.72 -20.25 -6.17
CA ALA A 456 20.98 -19.55 -6.38
C ALA A 456 20.85 -18.35 -7.34
N ASN A 457 19.70 -18.15 -7.99
CA ASN A 457 19.48 -17.05 -8.92
C ASN A 457 19.50 -15.71 -8.17
N THR A 458 20.22 -14.74 -8.73
CA THR A 458 20.33 -13.39 -8.14
C THR A 458 18.99 -12.65 -8.05
N ALA A 459 17.99 -13.05 -8.82
CA ALA A 459 16.62 -12.54 -8.69
C ALA A 459 16.05 -12.75 -7.26
N TRP A 460 16.54 -13.77 -6.55
CA TRP A 460 16.09 -14.11 -5.19
C TRP A 460 16.99 -13.56 -4.09
N GLU A 461 17.97 -12.74 -4.40
CA GLU A 461 18.78 -12.09 -3.36
C GLU A 461 17.89 -11.23 -2.44
N SER A 462 17.97 -11.47 -1.12
CA SER A 462 17.10 -10.84 -0.11
C SER A 462 15.61 -10.88 -0.51
N SER A 463 15.15 -12.05 -1.02
CA SER A 463 13.76 -12.29 -1.38
C SER A 463 13.41 -13.76 -1.20
N ARG A 464 12.13 -14.04 -0.96
CA ARG A 464 11.58 -15.40 -0.83
C ARG A 464 11.77 -16.15 -2.14
N LYS A 465 12.19 -17.42 -2.06
CA LYS A 465 12.36 -18.31 -3.19
C LYS A 465 11.04 -19.06 -3.44
N PRO A 466 10.58 -19.20 -4.69
CA PRO A 466 9.36 -19.94 -4.98
C PRO A 466 9.41 -21.37 -4.47
N LEU A 467 8.32 -21.82 -3.87
CA LEU A 467 8.15 -23.18 -3.38
C LEU A 467 7.32 -24.00 -4.38
N ALA A 468 7.91 -25.03 -4.99
CA ALA A 468 7.21 -25.95 -5.90
C ALA A 468 6.81 -27.24 -5.18
N GLY A 469 5.57 -27.66 -5.36
CA GLY A 469 5.03 -28.90 -4.82
C GLY A 469 4.32 -29.73 -5.89
N GLU A 470 4.44 -31.06 -5.76
CA GLU A 470 3.76 -32.04 -6.62
C GLU A 470 2.63 -32.70 -5.83
N PHE A 471 1.39 -32.48 -6.25
CA PHE A 471 0.19 -33.01 -5.62
C PHE A 471 -0.49 -34.03 -6.53
N VAL A 472 -1.23 -34.96 -5.94
CA VAL A 472 -2.04 -35.91 -6.69
C VAL A 472 -3.49 -35.82 -6.24
N PHE A 473 -4.36 -35.47 -7.17
CA PHE A 473 -5.80 -35.48 -6.98
C PHE A 473 -6.45 -36.49 -7.93
N ARG A 474 -7.10 -37.53 -7.38
CA ARG A 474 -7.80 -38.59 -8.14
C ARG A 474 -6.93 -39.22 -9.23
N GLY A 475 -5.64 -39.40 -8.95
CA GLY A 475 -4.67 -39.98 -9.88
C GLY A 475 -4.11 -39.05 -10.95
N ARG A 476 -4.42 -37.73 -10.88
CA ARG A 476 -3.85 -36.68 -11.73
C ARG A 476 -2.82 -35.90 -10.93
N THR A 477 -1.68 -35.67 -11.54
CA THR A 477 -0.64 -34.82 -10.95
C THR A 477 -0.98 -33.36 -11.20
N VAL A 478 -0.85 -32.54 -10.15
CA VAL A 478 -1.01 -31.08 -10.19
C VAL A 478 0.24 -30.46 -9.56
N PHE A 479 0.87 -29.55 -10.28
CA PHE A 479 2.01 -28.79 -9.80
C PHE A 479 1.52 -27.45 -9.25
N VAL A 480 1.86 -27.14 -8.00
CA VAL A 480 1.58 -25.84 -7.40
C VAL A 480 2.89 -25.15 -7.07
N ILE A 481 3.04 -23.92 -7.51
CA ILE A 481 4.21 -23.08 -7.30
C ILE A 481 3.76 -21.87 -6.49
N ALA A 482 4.05 -21.88 -5.18
CA ALA A 482 3.76 -20.79 -4.28
C ALA A 482 4.85 -19.72 -4.35
N ASN A 483 4.45 -18.46 -4.47
CA ASN A 483 5.32 -17.31 -4.65
C ASN A 483 5.03 -16.24 -3.62
N HIS A 484 6.05 -15.48 -3.29
CA HIS A 484 5.96 -14.20 -2.65
C HIS A 484 7.11 -13.34 -3.19
N PHE A 485 6.84 -12.56 -4.24
CA PHE A 485 7.85 -11.77 -4.93
C PHE A 485 8.33 -10.57 -4.09
N GLY A 486 9.35 -9.88 -4.58
CA GLY A 486 9.84 -8.66 -3.95
C GLY A 486 8.74 -7.60 -3.85
N SER A 487 8.58 -7.02 -2.67
CA SER A 487 7.56 -5.98 -2.44
C SER A 487 7.82 -4.73 -3.30
N LYS A 488 6.82 -3.84 -3.35
CA LYS A 488 6.92 -2.53 -4.00
C LYS A 488 7.71 -1.50 -3.17
N GLY A 489 8.38 -1.96 -2.11
CA GLY A 489 9.24 -1.12 -1.29
C GLY A 489 10.35 -0.45 -2.11
N GLY A 490 10.44 0.89 -2.01
CA GLY A 490 11.35 1.71 -2.81
C GLY A 490 10.77 2.21 -4.13
N ASP A 491 9.57 1.78 -4.52
CA ASP A 491 8.81 2.41 -5.59
C ASP A 491 8.23 3.74 -5.08
N GLU A 492 8.21 4.74 -5.95
CA GLU A 492 7.62 6.03 -5.62
C GLU A 492 6.10 5.97 -5.66
N GLY A 493 5.45 6.77 -4.81
CA GLY A 493 4.00 6.91 -4.80
C GLY A 493 3.47 7.62 -6.04
N LEU A 494 2.16 7.51 -6.29
CA LEU A 494 1.52 8.20 -7.42
C LEU A 494 1.68 9.71 -7.37
N THR A 495 1.77 10.29 -6.17
CA THR A 495 2.00 11.73 -5.94
C THR A 495 3.49 12.12 -5.94
N SER A 496 4.39 11.28 -6.47
CA SER A 496 5.81 11.60 -6.63
C SER A 496 6.00 12.83 -7.52
N HIS A 497 7.15 13.51 -7.30
CA HIS A 497 7.57 14.56 -8.20
C HIS A 497 8.11 14.03 -9.55
N HIS A 498 8.42 12.75 -9.66
CA HIS A 498 8.66 12.11 -10.95
C HIS A 498 7.34 11.64 -11.56
N GLN A 499 7.10 11.98 -12.83
CA GLN A 499 5.90 11.55 -13.53
C GLN A 499 6.25 11.00 -14.93
N PRO A 500 6.00 9.70 -15.18
CA PRO A 500 5.43 8.73 -14.22
C PRO A 500 6.38 8.42 -13.05
N PRO A 501 5.84 7.95 -11.90
CA PRO A 501 6.65 7.58 -10.74
C PRO A 501 7.70 6.50 -11.06
N ASN A 502 8.87 6.59 -10.44
CA ASN A 502 9.91 5.57 -10.58
C ASN A 502 9.49 4.27 -9.87
N ARG A 503 9.54 3.16 -10.58
CA ARG A 503 9.22 1.82 -10.08
C ARG A 503 10.51 0.99 -9.95
N SER A 504 11.36 1.36 -9.01
CA SER A 504 12.72 0.80 -8.84
C SER A 504 12.72 -0.70 -8.52
N SER A 505 11.67 -1.19 -7.83
CA SER A 505 11.53 -2.59 -7.45
C SER A 505 11.03 -3.50 -8.58
N GLU A 506 10.42 -2.93 -9.64
CA GLU A 506 9.84 -3.70 -10.76
C GLU A 506 10.89 -4.56 -11.50
N ALA A 507 12.11 -4.03 -11.67
CA ALA A 507 13.20 -4.78 -12.33
C ALA A 507 13.49 -6.12 -11.63
N LYS A 508 13.44 -6.15 -10.29
CA LYS A 508 13.64 -7.38 -9.51
C LYS A 508 12.50 -8.36 -9.73
N ARG A 509 11.25 -7.89 -9.64
CA ARG A 509 10.07 -8.73 -9.87
C ARG A 509 10.03 -9.28 -11.29
N LEU A 510 10.48 -8.50 -12.28
CA LEU A 510 10.60 -8.96 -13.66
C LEU A 510 11.55 -10.17 -13.78
N LEU A 511 12.73 -10.13 -13.14
CA LEU A 511 13.66 -11.26 -13.11
C LEU A 511 13.08 -12.48 -12.39
N GLN A 512 12.36 -12.27 -11.29
CA GLN A 512 11.65 -13.32 -10.54
C GLN A 512 10.59 -13.99 -11.41
N ALA A 513 9.81 -13.21 -12.12
CA ALA A 513 8.80 -13.69 -13.06
C ALA A 513 9.40 -14.53 -14.20
N GLN A 514 10.53 -14.09 -14.76
CA GLN A 514 11.25 -14.82 -15.80
C GLN A 514 11.75 -16.18 -15.30
N ALA A 515 12.27 -16.26 -14.07
CA ALA A 515 12.73 -17.52 -13.47
C ALA A 515 11.58 -18.52 -13.29
N VAL A 516 10.43 -18.08 -12.79
CA VAL A 516 9.24 -18.92 -12.64
C VAL A 516 8.66 -19.33 -13.99
N ASN A 517 8.58 -18.41 -14.96
CA ASN A 517 8.12 -18.71 -16.33
C ASN A 517 9.00 -19.77 -17.00
N ALA A 518 10.32 -19.67 -16.86
CA ALA A 518 11.26 -20.65 -17.42
C ALA A 518 11.00 -22.05 -16.83
N PHE A 519 10.80 -22.14 -15.51
CA PHE A 519 10.48 -23.40 -14.85
C PHE A 519 9.16 -24.00 -15.34
N VAL A 520 8.12 -23.19 -15.50
CA VAL A 520 6.84 -23.64 -16.05
C VAL A 520 6.99 -24.11 -17.50
N LYS A 521 7.80 -23.41 -18.31
CA LYS A 521 8.13 -23.84 -19.68
C LYS A 521 8.76 -25.24 -19.71
N ASP A 522 9.63 -25.56 -18.77
CA ASP A 522 10.23 -26.90 -18.67
C ASP A 522 9.17 -27.96 -18.34
N VAL A 523 8.22 -27.68 -17.44
CA VAL A 523 7.10 -28.60 -17.14
C VAL A 523 6.26 -28.83 -18.39
N VAL A 524 5.82 -27.76 -19.05
CA VAL A 524 4.94 -27.83 -20.22
C VAL A 524 5.63 -28.44 -21.45
N ALA A 525 6.97 -28.28 -21.57
CA ALA A 525 7.73 -28.91 -22.64
C ALA A 525 7.75 -30.44 -22.52
N LEU A 526 7.78 -30.97 -21.30
CA LEU A 526 7.71 -32.41 -21.03
C LEU A 526 6.28 -32.96 -21.06
N GLU A 527 5.32 -32.18 -20.53
CA GLU A 527 3.92 -32.56 -20.48
C GLU A 527 3.03 -31.36 -20.87
N LYS A 528 2.64 -31.29 -22.17
CA LYS A 528 1.90 -30.15 -22.73
C LYS A 528 0.58 -29.83 -22.04
N GLN A 529 -0.02 -30.80 -21.37
CA GLN A 529 -1.30 -30.70 -20.67
C GLN A 529 -1.11 -30.87 -19.16
N ALA A 530 0.10 -30.60 -18.65
CA ALA A 530 0.34 -30.59 -17.22
C ALA A 530 -0.54 -29.53 -16.54
N ASP A 531 -1.16 -29.91 -15.43
CA ASP A 531 -1.91 -28.99 -14.59
C ASP A 531 -0.92 -28.26 -13.68
N VAL A 532 -0.58 -27.00 -14.03
CA VAL A 532 0.33 -26.14 -13.27
C VAL A 532 -0.41 -24.91 -12.79
N LEU A 533 -0.32 -24.62 -11.50
CA LEU A 533 -0.81 -23.38 -10.90
C LEU A 533 0.37 -22.61 -10.28
N VAL A 534 0.54 -21.36 -10.67
CA VAL A 534 1.45 -20.40 -10.04
C VAL A 534 0.58 -19.50 -9.18
N VAL A 535 0.79 -19.53 -7.86
CA VAL A 535 -0.08 -18.88 -6.89
C VAL A 535 0.73 -18.01 -5.94
N GLY A 536 0.11 -17.03 -5.32
CA GLY A 536 0.72 -16.24 -4.26
C GLY A 536 0.72 -14.74 -4.50
N ASP A 537 1.37 -14.05 -3.59
CA ASP A 537 1.62 -12.63 -3.68
C ASP A 537 2.73 -12.34 -4.69
N ILE A 538 2.31 -11.93 -5.89
CA ILE A 538 3.20 -11.53 -6.99
C ILE A 538 3.74 -10.10 -6.76
N ASN A 539 3.15 -9.36 -5.81
CA ASN A 539 3.50 -7.97 -5.51
C ASN A 539 3.45 -7.05 -6.74
N ASP A 540 2.66 -7.43 -7.74
CA ASP A 540 2.51 -6.63 -8.96
C ASP A 540 1.16 -6.87 -9.64
N PHE A 541 0.77 -5.89 -10.46
CA PHE A 541 -0.54 -5.80 -11.08
C PHE A 541 -0.71 -6.81 -12.23
N GLU A 542 -1.96 -7.18 -12.51
CA GLU A 542 -2.32 -8.08 -13.62
C GLU A 542 -2.00 -7.50 -15.02
N PHE A 543 -1.74 -6.18 -15.07
CA PHE A 543 -1.35 -5.46 -16.29
C PHE A 543 0.15 -5.12 -16.36
N SER A 544 0.94 -5.44 -15.31
CA SER A 544 2.38 -5.11 -15.21
C SER A 544 3.27 -5.92 -16.16
N GLU A 545 4.51 -5.47 -16.34
CA GLU A 545 5.54 -6.23 -17.06
C GLU A 545 5.88 -7.54 -16.34
N THR A 546 5.81 -7.57 -15.01
CA THR A 546 6.01 -8.78 -14.19
C THR A 546 4.99 -9.87 -14.58
N THR A 547 3.70 -9.53 -14.65
CA THR A 547 2.66 -10.49 -15.07
C THR A 547 2.78 -10.86 -16.54
N ARG A 548 3.21 -9.93 -17.41
CA ARG A 548 3.52 -10.25 -18.81
C ARG A 548 4.66 -11.25 -18.94
N ALA A 549 5.73 -11.09 -18.13
CA ALA A 549 6.84 -12.02 -18.11
C ALA A 549 6.43 -13.42 -17.60
N LEU A 550 5.59 -13.51 -16.57
CA LEU A 550 5.03 -14.78 -16.10
C LEU A 550 4.23 -15.50 -17.21
N THR A 551 3.54 -14.75 -18.06
CA THR A 551 2.70 -15.30 -19.13
C THR A 551 3.40 -15.47 -20.48
N ASP A 552 4.67 -15.13 -20.57
CA ASP A 552 5.44 -15.19 -21.82
C ASP A 552 5.43 -16.60 -22.43
N GLY A 553 5.26 -16.66 -23.74
CA GLY A 553 5.10 -17.92 -24.48
C GLY A 553 3.74 -18.60 -24.31
N GLY A 554 2.77 -17.96 -23.64
CA GLY A 554 1.41 -18.48 -23.45
C GLY A 554 1.35 -19.71 -22.53
N VAL A 555 2.35 -19.90 -21.67
CA VAL A 555 2.43 -21.05 -20.75
C VAL A 555 1.58 -20.86 -19.49
N LEU A 556 1.20 -19.62 -19.19
CA LEU A 556 0.35 -19.28 -18.06
C LEU A 556 -0.73 -18.27 -18.48
N TYR A 557 -1.88 -18.32 -17.81
CA TYR A 557 -2.99 -17.38 -17.93
C TYR A 557 -3.38 -16.85 -16.54
N PRO A 558 -3.43 -15.52 -16.31
CA PRO A 558 -3.84 -14.94 -15.04
C PRO A 558 -5.34 -15.15 -14.82
N ALA A 559 -5.72 -15.96 -13.85
CA ALA A 559 -7.12 -16.31 -13.60
C ALA A 559 -7.99 -15.10 -13.22
N VAL A 560 -7.41 -14.09 -12.59
CA VAL A 560 -8.08 -12.82 -12.25
C VAL A 560 -8.71 -12.14 -13.46
N LYS A 561 -8.19 -12.35 -14.68
CA LYS A 561 -8.78 -11.80 -15.91
C LYS A 561 -10.13 -12.42 -16.27
N SER A 562 -10.52 -13.53 -15.64
CA SER A 562 -11.87 -14.10 -15.78
C SER A 562 -12.95 -13.32 -15.03
N LEU A 563 -12.56 -12.55 -14.01
CA LEU A 563 -13.49 -11.69 -13.27
C LEU A 563 -13.86 -10.41 -14.05
N PRO A 564 -15.04 -9.83 -13.79
CA PRO A 564 -15.36 -8.48 -14.19
C PRO A 564 -14.32 -7.49 -13.65
N ARG A 565 -14.07 -6.39 -14.38
CA ARG A 565 -13.04 -5.41 -13.96
C ARG A 565 -13.23 -4.89 -12.53
N GLY A 566 -14.48 -4.68 -12.10
CA GLY A 566 -14.80 -4.16 -10.78
C GLY A 566 -14.56 -5.14 -9.62
N GLU A 567 -14.14 -6.38 -9.92
CA GLU A 567 -13.84 -7.43 -8.92
C GLU A 567 -12.37 -7.88 -8.99
N ARG A 568 -11.53 -7.19 -9.79
CA ARG A 568 -10.12 -7.54 -9.95
C ARG A 568 -9.27 -6.77 -8.96
N TYR A 569 -9.22 -7.22 -7.73
CA TYR A 569 -8.32 -6.72 -6.70
C TYR A 569 -8.19 -7.74 -5.57
N SER A 570 -7.13 -7.61 -4.79
CA SER A 570 -6.86 -8.39 -3.60
C SER A 570 -6.26 -7.51 -2.49
N TYR A 571 -6.05 -6.23 -2.79
CA TYR A 571 -5.38 -5.29 -1.91
C TYR A 571 -5.95 -3.89 -2.11
N VAL A 572 -5.99 -3.08 -1.06
CA VAL A 572 -6.38 -1.66 -1.16
C VAL A 572 -5.25 -0.79 -0.64
N TYR A 573 -4.67 0.00 -1.53
CA TYR A 573 -3.58 0.89 -1.19
C TYR A 573 -3.91 2.33 -1.56
N GLN A 574 -3.88 3.23 -0.57
CA GLN A 574 -4.19 4.65 -0.75
C GLN A 574 -5.52 4.87 -1.50
N GLY A 575 -6.54 4.09 -1.16
CA GLY A 575 -7.86 4.14 -1.78
C GLY A 575 -7.95 3.55 -3.20
N ASN A 576 -6.90 2.89 -3.69
CA ASN A 576 -6.89 2.11 -4.92
C ASN A 576 -7.07 0.62 -4.63
N SER A 577 -8.14 0.03 -5.15
CA SER A 577 -8.33 -1.42 -5.19
C SER A 577 -7.48 -1.99 -6.32
N GLN A 578 -6.51 -2.85 -6.01
CA GLN A 578 -5.49 -3.34 -6.95
C GLN A 578 -5.18 -4.81 -6.76
N VAL A 579 -4.72 -5.47 -7.82
CA VAL A 579 -4.26 -6.86 -7.79
C VAL A 579 -2.82 -6.89 -7.31
N LEU A 580 -2.53 -7.70 -6.28
CA LEU A 580 -1.16 -8.10 -5.91
C LEU A 580 -1.03 -9.62 -5.88
N ASP A 581 -2.04 -10.30 -5.33
CA ASP A 581 -2.11 -11.75 -5.28
C ASP A 581 -2.72 -12.29 -6.56
N GLN A 582 -2.15 -13.35 -7.09
CA GLN A 582 -2.60 -13.92 -8.35
C GLN A 582 -2.55 -15.45 -8.32
N ILE A 583 -3.50 -16.08 -9.03
CA ILE A 583 -3.41 -17.45 -9.46
C ILE A 583 -3.31 -17.46 -11.00
N LEU A 584 -2.21 -18.02 -11.51
CA LEU A 584 -2.01 -18.19 -12.94
C LEU A 584 -2.04 -19.69 -13.27
N THR A 585 -2.67 -20.04 -14.39
CA THR A 585 -2.92 -21.44 -14.78
C THR A 585 -2.24 -21.79 -16.08
N SER A 586 -1.67 -23.00 -16.17
CA SER A 586 -1.21 -23.55 -17.44
C SER A 586 -2.38 -23.93 -18.37
N PRO A 587 -2.14 -24.16 -19.67
CA PRO A 587 -3.16 -24.61 -20.61
C PRO A 587 -3.80 -25.97 -20.29
N GLY A 588 -3.21 -26.77 -19.38
CA GLY A 588 -3.81 -28.00 -18.83
C GLY A 588 -5.03 -27.72 -17.99
N VAL A 589 -4.97 -26.68 -17.16
CA VAL A 589 -6.06 -26.26 -16.27
C VAL A 589 -7.16 -25.60 -17.11
N ARG A 590 -8.23 -26.34 -17.35
CA ARG A 590 -9.35 -25.89 -18.19
C ARG A 590 -10.64 -25.80 -17.37
N HIS A 591 -11.55 -24.93 -17.80
CA HIS A 591 -12.89 -24.81 -17.20
C HIS A 591 -12.82 -24.62 -15.67
N PHE A 592 -12.10 -23.63 -15.24
CA PHE A 592 -12.01 -23.25 -13.83
C PHE A 592 -13.04 -22.18 -13.46
N THR A 593 -13.35 -22.09 -12.18
CA THR A 593 -13.93 -20.91 -11.54
C THR A 593 -12.85 -20.27 -10.66
N TYR A 594 -12.84 -18.94 -10.63
CA TYR A 594 -11.89 -18.17 -9.84
C TYR A 594 -12.64 -17.12 -9.04
N ASP A 595 -12.19 -16.89 -7.82
CA ASP A 595 -12.77 -15.95 -6.88
C ASP A 595 -11.66 -15.21 -6.11
N SER A 596 -11.77 -13.90 -6.02
CA SER A 596 -11.01 -13.07 -5.08
C SER A 596 -11.97 -12.80 -3.92
N VAL A 597 -11.72 -13.41 -2.77
CA VAL A 597 -12.68 -13.43 -1.66
C VAL A 597 -12.42 -12.24 -0.76
N HIS A 598 -13.21 -11.16 -0.92
CA HIS A 598 -12.99 -9.89 -0.25
C HIS A 598 -13.43 -9.95 1.21
N ILE A 599 -12.46 -10.19 2.10
CA ILE A 599 -12.68 -10.35 3.54
C ILE A 599 -11.78 -9.47 4.42
N ASN A 600 -10.75 -8.85 3.86
CA ASN A 600 -9.74 -8.11 4.58
C ASN A 600 -9.53 -6.69 4.06
N ALA A 601 -9.03 -6.55 2.82
CA ALA A 601 -8.49 -5.30 2.27
C ALA A 601 -9.46 -4.11 2.30
N GLU A 602 -10.76 -4.37 2.40
CA GLU A 602 -11.81 -3.37 2.43
C GLU A 602 -12.29 -2.99 3.84
N PHE A 603 -11.79 -3.66 4.88
CA PHE A 603 -12.31 -3.55 6.24
C PHE A 603 -11.32 -2.86 7.19
N ALA A 604 -11.83 -2.03 8.08
CA ALA A 604 -11.02 -1.37 9.11
C ALA A 604 -10.53 -2.35 10.20
N ASP A 605 -11.24 -3.47 10.39
CA ASP A 605 -10.95 -4.56 11.33
C ASP A 605 -10.37 -5.80 10.62
N GLN A 606 -9.53 -5.59 9.62
CA GLN A 606 -8.89 -6.65 8.83
C GLN A 606 -7.93 -7.51 9.68
N ASP A 607 -7.85 -8.80 9.35
CA ASP A 607 -6.91 -9.76 9.97
C ASP A 607 -5.62 -9.93 9.16
N SER A 608 -5.64 -9.50 7.89
CA SER A 608 -4.53 -9.35 6.95
C SER A 608 -4.84 -8.16 6.03
N ASP A 609 -3.84 -7.55 5.44
CA ASP A 609 -4.02 -6.49 4.44
C ASP A 609 -4.31 -7.04 3.02
N HIS A 610 -4.26 -8.35 2.84
CA HIS A 610 -4.54 -9.06 1.59
C HIS A 610 -5.85 -9.85 1.65
N ASP A 611 -6.58 -9.86 0.52
CA ASP A 611 -7.72 -10.77 0.30
C ASP A 611 -7.25 -12.08 -0.32
N PRO A 612 -7.66 -13.24 0.22
CA PRO A 612 -7.31 -14.53 -0.32
C PRO A 612 -8.03 -14.82 -1.64
N GLN A 613 -7.48 -15.78 -2.41
CA GLN A 613 -8.03 -16.19 -3.70
C GLN A 613 -8.21 -17.68 -3.78
N VAL A 614 -9.26 -18.10 -4.49
CA VAL A 614 -9.59 -19.50 -4.68
C VAL A 614 -9.83 -19.80 -6.16
N LEU A 615 -9.22 -20.85 -6.65
CA LEU A 615 -9.48 -21.41 -7.98
C LEU A 615 -9.96 -22.85 -7.84
N ARG A 616 -11.04 -23.19 -8.53
CA ARG A 616 -11.61 -24.55 -8.58
C ARG A 616 -11.64 -25.06 -10.00
N PHE A 617 -11.17 -26.26 -10.22
CA PHE A 617 -11.15 -26.90 -11.54
C PHE A 617 -11.22 -28.42 -11.44
N ARG A 618 -11.31 -29.09 -12.58
CA ARG A 618 -11.29 -30.56 -12.69
C ARG A 618 -10.01 -30.97 -13.41
N PRO A 619 -9.00 -31.47 -12.69
CA PRO A 619 -7.77 -31.98 -13.28
C PRO A 619 -7.98 -33.18 -14.22
#